data_22e309b6c623235347f5645b488bc7e1
#
_entry.id   22e309b6c623235347f5645b488bc7e1
#
_cell.length_a   1.000
_cell.length_b   1.000
_cell.length_c   1.000
_cell.angle_alpha   90.00
_cell.angle_beta   90.00
_cell.angle_gamma   90.00
#
_symmetry.space_group_name_H-M   'P 1'
#
loop_
_entity.id
_entity.type
_entity.pdbx_description
1 polymer ?
#
loop_
_entity_poly.entity_id
_entity_poly.type
_entity_poly.pdbx_seq_one_letter_code
_entity_poly.pdbx_strand_id
1 'polypeptide(L)'
;MYAAKRKGKGMIELFDATRDRRQSVYLTDLEKLNRFIEQRMVRFAYQPIVRLRDARIMGYEMLMRPQGDDFSNPQEVLSAAKSLGMLYQMEHLTLFGAIEQAIRDLESGVLAPGRRLLINSIANECLSDEDCAKLCDLALPVLDHQVTLEVTEGEPLNAELTARKRALLHHLHGRFALDDYGTGYNGRTTLLTLYPEIIKMDRSLVRNLDTDTYKQEFLRNLVAFATERSMM
;
A
#
# COMPACT_ATOMS: atom_id res chain seq x y z
N MET A 1 17.23 -38.99 3.96
CA MET A 1 16.56 -40.26 3.56
C MET A 1 15.10 -40.09 3.13
N TYR A 2 14.33 -39.21 3.75
CA TYR A 2 12.90 -38.94 3.41
C TYR A 2 12.70 -38.18 2.09
N ALA A 3 13.58 -37.25 1.72
CA ALA A 3 13.47 -36.43 0.50
C ALA A 3 13.60 -37.26 -0.80
N ALA A 4 14.51 -38.25 -0.80
CA ALA A 4 14.70 -39.15 -1.95
C ALA A 4 13.50 -40.09 -2.21
N LYS A 5 12.74 -40.44 -1.17
CA LYS A 5 11.54 -41.28 -1.30
C LYS A 5 10.35 -40.57 -1.98
N ARG A 6 10.29 -39.23 -1.90
CA ARG A 6 9.22 -38.43 -2.55
C ARG A 6 9.40 -38.31 -4.07
N LYS A 7 10.65 -38.40 -4.57
CA LYS A 7 10.95 -38.22 -6.01
C LYS A 7 11.01 -39.52 -6.82
N GLY A 8 10.92 -40.69 -6.18
CA GLY A 8 10.89 -42.01 -6.85
C GLY A 8 11.86 -43.01 -6.24
N LYS A 9 11.55 -44.31 -6.35
CA LYS A 9 12.40 -45.41 -5.86
C LYS A 9 13.64 -45.58 -6.77
N GLY A 10 14.84 -45.62 -6.16
CA GLY A 10 16.10 -45.88 -6.86
C GLY A 10 16.92 -44.67 -7.25
N MET A 11 16.57 -43.47 -6.79
CA MET A 11 17.40 -42.24 -6.95
C MET A 11 18.27 -41.97 -5.73
N ILE A 12 19.54 -41.59 -5.99
CA ILE A 12 20.45 -41.05 -4.96
C ILE A 12 20.36 -39.54 -5.05
N GLU A 13 19.95 -38.92 -3.97
CA GLU A 13 19.98 -37.46 -3.84
C GLU A 13 21.08 -37.10 -2.86
N LEU A 14 21.99 -36.22 -3.29
CA LEU A 14 23.02 -35.67 -2.42
C LEU A 14 22.34 -34.71 -1.43
N PHE A 15 22.57 -34.94 -0.15
CA PHE A 15 22.06 -34.06 0.91
C PHE A 15 22.83 -32.73 0.83
N ASP A 16 22.12 -31.64 0.50
CA ASP A 16 22.60 -30.29 0.57
C ASP A 16 21.89 -29.57 1.73
N ALA A 17 22.57 -29.50 2.86
CA ALA A 17 22.06 -28.89 4.08
C ALA A 17 21.61 -27.43 3.88
N THR A 18 22.24 -26.70 2.98
CA THR A 18 21.91 -25.31 2.68
C THR A 18 20.61 -25.22 1.86
N ARG A 19 20.46 -26.11 0.88
CA ARG A 19 19.27 -26.20 0.03
C ARG A 19 18.06 -26.67 0.82
N ASP A 20 18.22 -27.70 1.63
CA ASP A 20 17.13 -28.27 2.45
C ASP A 20 16.68 -27.27 3.51
N ARG A 21 17.61 -26.50 4.10
CA ARG A 21 17.28 -25.43 5.05
C ARG A 21 16.53 -24.29 4.38
N ARG A 22 16.97 -23.85 3.20
CA ARG A 22 16.25 -22.80 2.42
C ARG A 22 14.84 -23.26 2.03
N GLN A 23 14.69 -24.50 1.60
CA GLN A 23 13.39 -25.07 1.24
C GLN A 23 12.47 -25.19 2.47
N SER A 24 13.00 -25.54 3.63
CA SER A 24 12.22 -25.60 4.88
C SER A 24 11.75 -24.21 5.32
N VAL A 25 12.64 -23.20 5.27
CA VAL A 25 12.27 -21.80 5.59
C VAL A 25 11.21 -21.29 4.61
N TYR A 26 11.41 -21.51 3.30
CA TYR A 26 10.44 -21.11 2.28
C TYR A 26 9.04 -21.70 2.51
N LEU A 27 8.95 -23.00 2.85
CA LEU A 27 7.66 -23.65 3.13
C LEU A 27 7.00 -23.08 4.40
N THR A 28 7.80 -22.82 5.43
CA THR A 28 7.28 -22.22 6.67
C THR A 28 6.76 -20.81 6.44
N ASP A 29 7.47 -19.99 5.68
CA ASP A 29 7.04 -18.63 5.35
C ASP A 29 5.78 -18.64 4.45
N LEU A 30 5.70 -19.58 3.51
CA LEU A 30 4.53 -19.78 2.66
C LEU A 30 3.29 -20.19 3.49
N GLU A 31 3.45 -21.11 4.45
CA GLU A 31 2.35 -21.53 5.34
C GLU A 31 1.85 -20.37 6.21
N LYS A 32 2.78 -19.58 6.78
CA LYS A 32 2.42 -18.38 7.56
C LYS A 32 1.67 -17.35 6.72
N LEU A 33 2.20 -17.02 5.54
CA LEU A 33 1.59 -16.02 4.67
C LEU A 33 0.23 -16.46 4.14
N ASN A 34 0.07 -17.73 3.74
CA ASN A 34 -1.22 -18.27 3.34
C ASN A 34 -2.25 -18.17 4.47
N ARG A 35 -1.88 -18.59 5.69
CA ARG A 35 -2.75 -18.46 6.87
C ARG A 35 -3.14 -17.00 7.12
N PHE A 36 -2.18 -16.08 7.06
CA PHE A 36 -2.40 -14.64 7.24
C PHE A 36 -3.42 -14.08 6.25
N ILE A 37 -3.29 -14.47 4.97
CA ILE A 37 -4.19 -14.01 3.90
C ILE A 37 -5.56 -14.67 4.01
N GLU A 38 -5.63 -15.99 4.14
CA GLU A 38 -6.89 -16.76 4.18
C GLU A 38 -7.75 -16.41 5.40
N GLN A 39 -7.11 -16.24 6.57
CA GLN A 39 -7.81 -15.84 7.78
C GLN A 39 -7.96 -14.32 7.92
N ARG A 40 -7.49 -13.55 6.91
CA ARG A 40 -7.58 -12.07 6.89
C ARG A 40 -7.04 -11.45 8.18
N MET A 41 -5.85 -11.91 8.63
CA MET A 41 -5.23 -11.52 9.90
C MET A 41 -4.67 -10.10 9.87
N VAL A 42 -5.52 -9.15 9.47
CA VAL A 42 -5.17 -7.75 9.33
C VAL A 42 -6.30 -6.87 9.84
N ARG A 43 -5.95 -5.77 10.46
CA ARG A 43 -6.82 -4.62 10.71
C ARG A 43 -6.10 -3.33 10.32
N PHE A 44 -6.84 -2.23 10.27
CA PHE A 44 -6.28 -0.92 9.91
C PHE A 44 -6.47 0.07 11.05
N ALA A 45 -5.38 0.75 11.41
CA ALA A 45 -5.42 1.87 12.33
C ALA A 45 -5.60 3.17 11.53
N TYR A 46 -6.40 4.10 12.04
CA TYR A 46 -6.63 5.40 11.41
C TYR A 46 -5.65 6.43 11.97
N GLN A 47 -4.78 6.98 11.13
CA GLN A 47 -3.96 8.12 11.47
C GLN A 47 -4.59 9.39 10.90
N PRO A 48 -5.01 10.36 11.73
CA PRO A 48 -5.69 11.54 11.23
C PRO A 48 -4.77 12.46 10.44
N ILE A 49 -5.27 12.97 9.31
CA ILE A 49 -4.64 14.01 8.50
C ILE A 49 -5.37 15.31 8.80
N VAL A 50 -4.63 16.27 9.33
CA VAL A 50 -5.17 17.53 9.86
C VAL A 50 -4.79 18.70 8.95
N ARG A 51 -5.75 19.54 8.62
CA ARG A 51 -5.50 20.78 7.89
C ARG A 51 -4.89 21.82 8.81
N LEU A 52 -3.69 22.31 8.48
CA LEU A 52 -2.94 23.22 9.33
C LEU A 52 -3.65 24.56 9.63
N ARG A 53 -4.45 25.04 8.68
CA ARG A 53 -5.12 26.36 8.79
C ARG A 53 -6.14 26.44 9.94
N ASP A 54 -6.86 25.34 10.20
CA ASP A 54 -8.00 25.33 11.13
C ASP A 54 -8.06 24.07 12.02
N ALA A 55 -7.01 23.26 11.98
CA ALA A 55 -6.88 22.02 12.75
C ALA A 55 -8.03 21.00 12.53
N ARG A 56 -8.76 21.08 11.42
CA ARG A 56 -9.84 20.15 11.10
C ARG A 56 -9.28 18.89 10.46
N ILE A 57 -9.86 17.74 10.82
CA ILE A 57 -9.52 16.47 10.20
C ILE A 57 -10.07 16.47 8.77
N MET A 58 -9.18 16.25 7.80
CA MET A 58 -9.50 16.14 6.37
C MET A 58 -9.74 14.70 5.94
N GLY A 59 -9.06 13.77 6.56
CA GLY A 59 -9.09 12.36 6.24
C GLY A 59 -8.24 11.55 7.20
N TYR A 60 -8.06 10.29 6.87
CA TYR A 60 -7.26 9.36 7.64
C TYR A 60 -6.39 8.51 6.72
N GLU A 61 -5.15 8.28 7.11
CA GLU A 61 -4.34 7.22 6.55
C GLU A 61 -4.69 5.90 7.25
N MET A 62 -4.97 4.88 6.45
CA MET A 62 -5.33 3.54 6.94
C MET A 62 -4.08 2.66 6.98
N LEU A 63 -3.50 2.56 8.15
CA LEU A 63 -2.23 1.85 8.38
C LEU A 63 -2.48 0.40 8.76
N MET A 64 -2.02 -0.52 7.92
CA MET A 64 -2.07 -1.96 8.19
C MET A 64 -1.47 -2.31 9.55
N ARG A 65 -2.15 -3.18 10.27
CA ARG A 65 -1.71 -3.78 11.54
C ARG A 65 -1.90 -5.28 11.45
N PRO A 66 -0.84 -6.05 11.20
CA PRO A 66 -0.89 -7.50 11.25
C PRO A 66 -1.45 -7.98 12.58
N GLN A 67 -2.22 -9.05 12.54
CA GLN A 67 -2.79 -9.71 13.71
C GLN A 67 -2.16 -11.08 13.90
N GLY A 68 -2.12 -11.57 15.16
CA GLY A 68 -1.43 -12.82 15.51
C GLY A 68 0.09 -12.65 15.64
N ASP A 69 0.78 -13.79 15.74
CA ASP A 69 2.21 -13.84 16.12
C ASP A 69 3.15 -14.10 14.92
N ASP A 70 2.60 -14.28 13.72
CA ASP A 70 3.41 -14.66 12.53
C ASP A 70 4.22 -13.49 11.97
N PHE A 71 3.70 -12.27 12.06
CA PHE A 71 4.33 -11.06 11.54
C PHE A 71 4.19 -9.91 12.53
N SER A 72 5.31 -9.24 12.82
CA SER A 72 5.35 -8.16 13.81
C SER A 72 4.94 -6.80 13.23
N ASN A 73 5.08 -6.63 11.92
CA ASN A 73 4.84 -5.35 11.24
C ASN A 73 4.51 -5.54 9.75
N PRO A 74 3.95 -4.51 9.07
CA PRO A 74 3.59 -4.59 7.66
C PRO A 74 4.77 -4.87 6.72
N GLN A 75 5.98 -4.40 7.04
CA GLN A 75 7.17 -4.59 6.22
C GLN A 75 7.57 -6.07 6.15
N GLU A 76 7.45 -6.81 7.27
CA GLU A 76 7.69 -8.26 7.29
C GLU A 76 6.69 -9.00 6.39
N VAL A 77 5.41 -8.66 6.46
CA VAL A 77 4.36 -9.26 5.60
C VAL A 77 4.66 -9.00 4.12
N LEU A 78 4.94 -7.73 3.75
CA LEU A 78 5.24 -7.35 2.38
C LEU A 78 6.53 -8.00 1.85
N SER A 79 7.55 -8.11 2.70
CA SER A 79 8.82 -8.79 2.35
C SER A 79 8.60 -10.27 2.10
N ALA A 80 7.81 -10.95 2.93
CA ALA A 80 7.42 -12.34 2.72
C ALA A 80 6.61 -12.49 1.43
N ALA A 81 5.61 -11.65 1.21
CA ALA A 81 4.78 -11.67 0.00
C ALA A 81 5.62 -11.45 -1.27
N LYS A 82 6.57 -10.50 -1.25
CA LYS A 82 7.49 -10.26 -2.37
C LYS A 82 8.38 -11.47 -2.66
N SER A 83 8.95 -12.09 -1.63
CA SER A 83 9.82 -13.28 -1.78
C SER A 83 9.08 -14.52 -2.27
N LEU A 84 7.79 -14.62 -1.99
CA LEU A 84 6.92 -15.74 -2.34
C LEU A 84 6.10 -15.49 -3.62
N GLY A 85 6.20 -14.31 -4.24
CA GLY A 85 5.41 -13.94 -5.42
C GLY A 85 3.91 -13.76 -5.15
N MET A 86 3.56 -13.32 -3.94
CA MET A 86 2.16 -13.19 -3.47
C MET A 86 1.74 -11.72 -3.26
N LEU A 87 2.37 -10.79 -3.98
CA LEU A 87 2.05 -9.35 -3.84
C LEU A 87 0.62 -9.03 -4.29
N TYR A 88 0.10 -9.74 -5.32
CA TYR A 88 -1.30 -9.59 -5.73
C TYR A 88 -2.28 -9.90 -4.59
N GLN A 89 -2.07 -11.01 -3.89
CA GLN A 89 -2.92 -11.41 -2.77
C GLN A 89 -2.85 -10.39 -1.62
N MET A 90 -1.68 -9.78 -1.43
CA MET A 90 -1.52 -8.70 -0.44
C MET A 90 -2.19 -7.41 -0.87
N GLU A 91 -2.10 -7.01 -2.14
CA GLU A 91 -2.84 -5.86 -2.67
C GLU A 91 -4.35 -6.06 -2.50
N HIS A 92 -4.85 -7.24 -2.87
CA HIS A 92 -6.25 -7.61 -2.70
C HIS A 92 -6.68 -7.54 -1.23
N LEU A 93 -5.93 -8.20 -0.32
CA LEU A 93 -6.22 -8.19 1.11
C LEU A 93 -6.23 -6.76 1.69
N THR A 94 -5.28 -5.93 1.26
CA THR A 94 -5.15 -4.54 1.74
C THR A 94 -6.34 -3.70 1.29
N LEU A 95 -6.67 -3.71 0.00
CA LEU A 95 -7.72 -2.85 -0.53
C LEU A 95 -9.11 -3.27 -0.04
N PHE A 96 -9.45 -4.56 -0.16
CA PHE A 96 -10.73 -5.06 0.34
C PHE A 96 -10.84 -4.94 1.86
N GLY A 97 -9.79 -5.32 2.60
CA GLY A 97 -9.78 -5.25 4.06
C GLY A 97 -9.96 -3.82 4.59
N ALA A 98 -9.29 -2.84 3.97
CA ALA A 98 -9.41 -1.43 4.35
C ALA A 98 -10.83 -0.90 4.05
N ILE A 99 -11.35 -1.14 2.84
CA ILE A 99 -12.70 -0.69 2.43
C ILE A 99 -13.78 -1.32 3.33
N GLU A 100 -13.75 -2.63 3.52
CA GLU A 100 -14.72 -3.32 4.38
C GLU A 100 -14.67 -2.84 5.84
N GLN A 101 -13.46 -2.61 6.38
CA GLN A 101 -13.34 -2.05 7.71
C GLN A 101 -13.91 -0.63 7.77
N ALA A 102 -13.60 0.23 6.80
CA ALA A 102 -14.10 1.60 6.75
C ALA A 102 -15.64 1.64 6.69
N ILE A 103 -16.27 0.76 5.92
CA ILE A 103 -17.74 0.67 5.84
C ILE A 103 -18.32 0.28 7.21
N ARG A 104 -17.80 -0.78 7.86
CA ARG A 104 -18.24 -1.17 9.20
C ARG A 104 -18.07 -0.06 10.23
N ASP A 105 -16.95 0.68 10.16
CA ASP A 105 -16.63 1.74 11.12
C ASP A 105 -17.49 3.00 10.88
N LEU A 106 -17.93 3.26 9.64
CA LEU A 106 -18.92 4.27 9.31
C LEU A 106 -20.32 3.89 9.85
N GLU A 107 -20.74 2.64 9.61
CA GLU A 107 -22.04 2.13 10.08
C GLU A 107 -22.15 2.13 11.59
N SER A 108 -21.06 1.81 12.30
CA SER A 108 -21.00 1.83 13.76
C SER A 108 -20.77 3.22 14.37
N GLY A 109 -20.54 4.25 13.54
CA GLY A 109 -20.27 5.61 14.01
C GLY A 109 -18.87 5.84 14.56
N VAL A 110 -17.95 4.88 14.43
CA VAL A 110 -16.52 5.03 14.79
C VAL A 110 -15.81 5.98 13.85
N LEU A 111 -16.15 5.92 12.56
CA LEU A 111 -15.62 6.79 11.52
C LEU A 111 -16.68 7.82 11.12
N ALA A 112 -16.29 9.10 11.07
CA ALA A 112 -17.20 10.16 10.59
C ALA A 112 -17.33 10.13 9.06
N PRO A 113 -18.54 10.29 8.50
CA PRO A 113 -18.77 10.26 7.05
C PRO A 113 -18.07 11.43 6.33
N GLY A 114 -17.84 11.25 5.03
CA GLY A 114 -17.28 12.27 4.15
C GLY A 114 -15.78 12.56 4.40
N ARG A 115 -15.09 11.69 5.11
CA ARG A 115 -13.65 11.81 5.33
C ARG A 115 -12.88 11.01 4.29
N ARG A 116 -11.80 11.59 3.78
CA ARG A 116 -10.92 10.91 2.85
C ARG A 116 -10.18 9.77 3.55
N LEU A 117 -10.07 8.64 2.87
CA LEU A 117 -9.34 7.46 3.34
C LEU A 117 -8.17 7.21 2.40
N LEU A 118 -6.97 7.29 2.94
CA LEU A 118 -5.74 7.05 2.22
C LEU A 118 -5.30 5.62 2.51
N ILE A 119 -5.19 4.79 1.46
CA ILE A 119 -4.89 3.35 1.56
C ILE A 119 -3.62 3.07 0.79
N ASN A 120 -2.64 2.49 1.46
CA ASN A 120 -1.39 2.08 0.82
C ASN A 120 -1.65 1.03 -0.26
N SER A 121 -1.05 1.20 -1.43
CA SER A 121 -1.19 0.35 -2.60
C SER A 121 0.19 0.02 -3.17
N ILE A 122 0.41 -1.26 -3.49
CA ILE A 122 1.68 -1.74 -4.02
C ILE A 122 1.87 -1.20 -5.44
N ALA A 123 2.93 -0.43 -5.68
CA ALA A 123 3.14 0.33 -6.92
C ALA A 123 2.98 -0.50 -8.20
N ASN A 124 3.54 -1.70 -8.21
CA ASN A 124 3.58 -2.59 -9.38
C ASN A 124 2.63 -3.80 -9.29
N GLU A 125 1.55 -3.66 -8.53
CA GLU A 125 0.45 -4.63 -8.48
C GLU A 125 -0.87 -3.92 -8.81
N CYS A 126 -1.83 -4.69 -9.36
CA CYS A 126 -3.18 -4.18 -9.64
C CYS A 126 -4.18 -5.31 -9.52
N LEU A 127 -5.36 -5.01 -9.01
CA LEU A 127 -6.47 -5.96 -8.98
C LEU A 127 -6.85 -6.43 -10.39
N SER A 128 -7.40 -7.63 -10.51
CA SER A 128 -8.05 -8.08 -11.73
C SER A 128 -9.26 -7.19 -12.06
N ASP A 129 -9.71 -7.21 -13.30
CA ASP A 129 -10.89 -6.42 -13.71
C ASP A 129 -12.14 -6.85 -12.93
N GLU A 130 -12.26 -8.15 -12.64
CA GLU A 130 -13.33 -8.71 -11.81
C GLU A 130 -13.27 -8.16 -10.37
N ASP A 131 -12.08 -8.16 -9.76
CA ASP A 131 -11.90 -7.66 -8.40
C ASP A 131 -12.03 -6.14 -8.32
N CYS A 132 -11.61 -5.42 -9.37
CA CYS A 132 -11.90 -3.97 -9.50
C CYS A 132 -13.41 -3.70 -9.49
N ALA A 133 -14.19 -4.44 -10.28
CA ALA A 133 -15.65 -4.29 -10.30
C ALA A 133 -16.27 -4.58 -8.91
N LYS A 134 -15.88 -5.69 -8.27
CA LYS A 134 -16.35 -6.02 -6.92
C LYS A 134 -16.00 -4.95 -5.89
N LEU A 135 -14.78 -4.40 -5.95
CA LEU A 135 -14.36 -3.33 -5.05
C LEU A 135 -15.18 -2.05 -5.27
N CYS A 136 -15.47 -1.70 -6.52
CA CYS A 136 -16.34 -0.57 -6.85
C CYS A 136 -17.76 -0.78 -6.33
N ASP A 137 -18.36 -1.94 -6.57
CA ASP A 137 -19.69 -2.26 -6.08
C ASP A 137 -19.80 -2.19 -4.54
N LEU A 138 -18.72 -2.59 -3.85
CA LEU A 138 -18.64 -2.53 -2.40
C LEU A 138 -18.47 -1.09 -1.89
N ALA A 139 -17.58 -0.30 -2.52
CA ALA A 139 -17.14 1.00 -2.01
C ALA A 139 -18.11 2.15 -2.38
N LEU A 140 -18.60 2.19 -3.62
CA LEU A 140 -19.36 3.34 -4.14
C LEU A 140 -20.59 3.73 -3.32
N PRO A 141 -21.40 2.80 -2.79
CA PRO A 141 -22.59 3.18 -2.03
C PRO A 141 -22.31 4.00 -0.78
N VAL A 142 -21.10 3.89 -0.23
CA VAL A 142 -20.74 4.44 1.09
C VAL A 142 -19.55 5.37 1.05
N LEU A 143 -18.57 5.08 0.18
CA LEU A 143 -17.24 5.73 0.16
C LEU A 143 -16.99 6.52 -1.14
N ASP A 144 -18.03 6.92 -1.84
CA ASP A 144 -17.92 7.73 -3.05
C ASP A 144 -17.08 8.99 -2.82
N HIS A 145 -16.11 9.27 -3.71
CA HIS A 145 -15.13 10.37 -3.62
C HIS A 145 -14.17 10.31 -2.40
N GLN A 146 -14.22 9.28 -1.57
CA GLN A 146 -13.43 9.24 -0.32
C GLN A 146 -12.13 8.42 -0.44
N VAL A 147 -12.04 7.48 -1.39
CA VAL A 147 -10.88 6.60 -1.54
C VAL A 147 -9.70 7.33 -2.19
N THR A 148 -8.52 7.16 -1.60
CA THR A 148 -7.25 7.60 -2.17
C THR A 148 -6.26 6.44 -2.09
N LEU A 149 -5.62 6.08 -3.19
CA LEU A 149 -4.53 5.10 -3.18
C LEU A 149 -3.20 5.82 -3.03
N GLU A 150 -2.40 5.40 -2.05
CA GLU A 150 -1.05 5.89 -1.82
C GLU A 150 -0.02 4.98 -2.48
N VAL A 151 0.86 5.57 -3.26
CA VAL A 151 1.97 4.87 -3.92
C VAL A 151 3.27 5.54 -3.53
N THR A 152 4.24 4.75 -3.05
CA THR A 152 5.54 5.27 -2.62
C THR A 152 6.47 5.58 -3.80
N GLU A 153 7.38 6.55 -3.61
CA GLU A 153 8.39 6.94 -4.60
C GLU A 153 9.41 5.82 -4.89
N GLY A 154 9.56 4.86 -3.98
CA GLY A 154 10.71 3.94 -3.92
C GLY A 154 10.85 2.92 -5.04
N GLU A 155 9.81 2.67 -5.86
CA GLU A 155 9.85 1.69 -6.95
C GLU A 155 9.53 2.34 -8.30
N PRO A 156 10.21 1.94 -9.40
CA PRO A 156 9.85 2.40 -10.75
C PRO A 156 8.42 1.99 -11.07
N LEU A 157 7.61 2.94 -11.53
CA LEU A 157 6.21 2.67 -11.88
C LEU A 157 6.11 1.94 -13.23
N ASN A 158 5.30 0.90 -13.29
CA ASN A 158 4.84 0.31 -14.54
C ASN A 158 3.66 1.14 -15.08
N ALA A 159 3.82 1.70 -16.29
CA ALA A 159 2.83 2.59 -16.89
C ALA A 159 1.46 1.92 -17.11
N GLU A 160 1.44 0.63 -17.50
CA GLU A 160 0.21 -0.13 -17.71
C GLU A 160 -0.54 -0.35 -16.40
N LEU A 161 0.15 -0.80 -15.35
CA LEU A 161 -0.45 -1.01 -14.02
C LEU A 161 -0.91 0.30 -13.40
N THR A 162 -0.15 1.39 -13.61
CA THR A 162 -0.57 2.73 -13.17
C THR A 162 -1.84 3.18 -13.88
N ALA A 163 -1.96 2.95 -15.19
CA ALA A 163 -3.16 3.27 -15.94
C ALA A 163 -4.38 2.45 -15.46
N ARG A 164 -4.21 1.16 -15.15
CA ARG A 164 -5.28 0.31 -14.59
C ARG A 164 -5.73 0.80 -13.21
N LYS A 165 -4.80 1.15 -12.32
CA LYS A 165 -5.14 1.76 -11.03
C LYS A 165 -5.88 3.09 -11.19
N ARG A 166 -5.48 3.90 -12.17
CA ARG A 166 -6.18 5.16 -12.47
C ARG A 166 -7.59 4.91 -12.97
N ALA A 167 -7.82 3.87 -13.78
CA ALA A 167 -9.17 3.48 -14.20
C ALA A 167 -10.02 3.05 -12.99
N LEU A 168 -9.49 2.26 -12.07
CA LEU A 168 -10.17 1.92 -10.82
C LEU A 168 -10.53 3.17 -10.01
N LEU A 169 -9.57 4.08 -9.81
CA LEU A 169 -9.82 5.33 -9.09
C LEU A 169 -10.83 6.24 -9.80
N HIS A 170 -10.83 6.26 -11.14
CA HIS A 170 -11.86 7.00 -11.89
C HIS A 170 -13.26 6.46 -11.59
N HIS A 171 -13.45 5.14 -11.54
CA HIS A 171 -14.74 4.54 -11.16
C HIS A 171 -15.12 4.82 -9.71
N LEU A 172 -14.16 4.86 -8.79
CA LEU A 172 -14.39 5.19 -7.38
C LEU A 172 -14.49 6.70 -7.10
N HIS A 173 -14.39 7.54 -8.14
CA HIS A 173 -14.17 8.99 -8.01
C HIS A 173 -13.05 9.32 -7.01
N GLY A 174 -12.08 8.41 -6.93
CA GLY A 174 -10.96 8.45 -6.00
C GLY A 174 -9.79 9.30 -6.50
N ARG A 175 -8.67 9.22 -5.78
CA ARG A 175 -7.46 9.98 -6.06
C ARG A 175 -6.19 9.14 -5.88
N PHE A 176 -5.10 9.58 -6.52
CA PHE A 176 -3.76 9.12 -6.17
C PHE A 176 -3.09 10.06 -5.18
N ALA A 177 -2.34 9.48 -4.26
CA ALA A 177 -1.34 10.17 -3.46
C ALA A 177 0.04 9.58 -3.75
N LEU A 178 1.03 10.44 -3.95
CA LEU A 178 2.44 10.07 -3.96
C LEU A 178 2.98 10.20 -2.55
N ASP A 179 3.43 9.09 -1.96
CA ASP A 179 3.96 9.04 -0.60
C ASP A 179 5.49 9.04 -0.58
N ASP A 180 6.03 9.46 0.57
CA ASP A 180 7.47 9.55 0.86
C ASP A 180 8.26 10.39 -0.18
N TYR A 181 7.61 11.41 -0.79
CA TYR A 181 8.25 12.24 -1.79
C TYR A 181 9.50 12.93 -1.24
N GLY A 182 10.62 12.69 -1.93
CA GLY A 182 11.93 13.24 -1.61
C GLY A 182 12.90 12.27 -0.95
N THR A 183 12.53 11.01 -0.76
CA THR A 183 13.44 9.98 -0.24
C THR A 183 14.15 9.18 -1.35
N GLY A 184 13.58 9.15 -2.57
CA GLY A 184 14.06 8.33 -3.68
C GLY A 184 14.79 9.12 -4.76
N TYR A 185 15.45 8.37 -5.64
CA TYR A 185 16.15 8.92 -6.81
C TYR A 185 15.18 9.29 -7.96
N ASN A 186 13.92 8.83 -7.91
CA ASN A 186 12.99 8.89 -9.03
C ASN A 186 11.84 9.88 -8.85
N GLY A 187 11.81 10.72 -7.81
CA GLY A 187 10.67 11.55 -7.43
C GLY A 187 10.05 12.37 -8.55
N ARG A 188 10.87 13.01 -9.39
CA ARG A 188 10.36 13.76 -10.53
C ARG A 188 9.71 12.86 -11.58
N THR A 189 10.33 11.73 -11.89
CA THR A 189 9.79 10.77 -12.86
C THR A 189 8.49 10.16 -12.34
N THR A 190 8.46 9.76 -11.07
CA THR A 190 7.26 9.22 -10.44
C THR A 190 6.13 10.24 -10.42
N LEU A 191 6.41 11.49 -10.06
CA LEU A 191 5.44 12.59 -10.09
C LEU A 191 4.86 12.81 -11.50
N LEU A 192 5.71 12.79 -12.52
CA LEU A 192 5.31 12.99 -13.92
C LEU A 192 4.67 11.76 -14.57
N THR A 193 4.78 10.58 -13.97
CA THR A 193 4.13 9.34 -14.43
C THR A 193 2.82 9.11 -13.72
N LEU A 194 2.81 9.33 -12.40
CA LEU A 194 1.65 9.09 -11.56
C LEU A 194 0.58 10.19 -11.72
N TYR A 195 0.99 11.45 -11.96
CA TYR A 195 0.09 12.62 -11.92
C TYR A 195 -0.82 12.58 -10.67
N PRO A 196 -0.25 12.57 -9.46
CA PRO A 196 -1.04 12.42 -8.24
C PRO A 196 -1.84 13.68 -7.95
N GLU A 197 -2.97 13.53 -7.28
CA GLU A 197 -3.76 14.65 -6.76
C GLU A 197 -3.27 15.10 -5.37
N ILE A 198 -2.45 14.27 -4.70
CA ILE A 198 -1.89 14.55 -3.37
C ILE A 198 -0.40 14.20 -3.37
N ILE A 199 0.43 15.07 -2.81
CA ILE A 199 1.85 14.83 -2.57
C ILE A 199 2.09 14.82 -1.07
N LYS A 200 2.53 13.68 -0.52
CA LYS A 200 2.96 13.54 0.87
C LYS A 200 4.47 13.69 0.92
N MET A 201 4.94 14.75 1.52
CA MET A 201 6.36 15.03 1.67
C MET A 201 6.94 14.18 2.80
N ASP A 202 8.06 13.53 2.53
CA ASP A 202 8.78 12.81 3.56
C ASP A 202 9.24 13.74 4.69
N ARG A 203 9.29 13.19 5.88
CA ARG A 203 9.73 13.90 7.09
C ARG A 203 11.12 14.53 6.96
N SER A 204 12.02 13.94 6.21
CA SER A 204 13.38 14.45 5.98
C SER A 204 13.39 15.82 5.32
N LEU A 205 12.42 16.09 4.44
CA LEU A 205 12.26 17.39 3.76
C LEU A 205 11.73 18.49 4.70
N VAL A 206 10.87 18.13 5.64
CA VAL A 206 10.23 19.12 6.55
C VAL A 206 10.97 19.29 7.87
N ARG A 207 11.82 18.34 8.25
CA ARG A 207 12.61 18.43 9.49
C ARG A 207 13.61 19.58 9.41
N ASN A 208 13.62 20.46 10.44
CA ASN A 208 14.44 21.67 10.54
C ASN A 208 14.17 22.69 9.41
N LEU A 209 12.95 22.70 8.87
CA LEU A 209 12.56 23.61 7.80
C LEU A 209 12.64 25.08 8.21
N ASP A 210 12.42 25.39 9.47
CA ASP A 210 12.49 26.71 10.05
C ASP A 210 13.87 27.36 9.95
N THR A 211 14.94 26.54 9.91
CA THR A 211 16.33 27.00 9.89
C THR A 211 17.07 26.71 8.58
N ASP A 212 16.53 25.87 7.70
CA ASP A 212 17.15 25.45 6.45
C ASP A 212 16.57 26.21 5.25
N THR A 213 17.29 27.22 4.76
CA THR A 213 16.87 28.09 3.66
C THR A 213 16.76 27.32 2.32
N TYR A 214 17.58 26.29 2.07
CA TYR A 214 17.50 25.49 0.85
C TYR A 214 16.23 24.64 0.82
N LYS A 215 15.89 24.03 1.96
CA LYS A 215 14.61 23.31 2.08
C LYS A 215 13.41 24.25 1.93
N GLN A 216 13.47 25.44 2.50
CA GLN A 216 12.40 26.44 2.36
C GLN A 216 12.17 26.82 0.89
N GLU A 217 13.25 27.03 0.12
CA GLU A 217 13.15 27.36 -1.29
C GLU A 217 12.63 26.18 -2.11
N PHE A 218 13.16 24.99 -1.87
CA PHE A 218 12.69 23.77 -2.51
C PHE A 218 11.18 23.56 -2.28
N LEU A 219 10.71 23.67 -1.04
CA LEU A 219 9.30 23.49 -0.71
C LEU A 219 8.41 24.58 -1.28
N ARG A 220 8.86 25.85 -1.32
CA ARG A 220 8.11 26.91 -2.03
C ARG A 220 7.87 26.55 -3.49
N ASN A 221 8.90 26.07 -4.18
CA ASN A 221 8.80 25.67 -5.58
C ASN A 221 7.86 24.46 -5.76
N LEU A 222 7.93 23.46 -4.87
CA LEU A 222 7.04 22.31 -4.91
C LEU A 222 5.58 22.70 -4.65
N VAL A 223 5.34 23.55 -3.65
CA VAL A 223 3.99 24.06 -3.33
C VAL A 223 3.43 24.89 -4.49
N ALA A 224 4.25 25.76 -5.12
CA ALA A 224 3.83 26.51 -6.29
C ALA A 224 3.42 25.57 -7.44
N PHE A 225 4.27 24.57 -7.76
CA PHE A 225 3.96 23.55 -8.76
C PHE A 225 2.67 22.79 -8.45
N ALA A 226 2.49 22.35 -7.20
CA ALA A 226 1.30 21.63 -6.76
C ALA A 226 0.03 22.50 -6.89
N THR A 227 0.14 23.77 -6.47
CA THR A 227 -0.98 24.75 -6.52
C THR A 227 -1.43 25.01 -7.96
N GLU A 228 -0.49 25.24 -8.90
CA GLU A 228 -0.79 25.45 -10.32
C GLU A 228 -1.53 24.28 -10.96
N ARG A 229 -1.37 23.07 -10.42
CA ARG A 229 -2.00 21.83 -10.89
C ARG A 229 -3.17 21.36 -10.05
N SER A 230 -3.64 22.17 -9.12
CA SER A 230 -4.72 21.82 -8.18
C SER A 230 -4.44 20.53 -7.38
N MET A 231 -3.15 20.24 -7.13
CA MET A 231 -2.72 19.18 -6.23
C MET A 231 -2.75 19.69 -4.78
N MET A 232 -2.86 18.73 -3.86
CA MET A 232 -2.82 18.99 -2.41
C MET A 232 -1.46 18.58 -1.85
#